data_f0978b41e93fabf6c3c273eec7e1753f
#
_entry.id   f0978b41e93fabf6c3c273eec7e1753f
#
_cell.length_a   1.000
_cell.length_b   1.000
_cell.length_c   1.000
_cell.angle_alpha   90.00
_cell.angle_beta   90.00
_cell.angle_gamma   90.00
#
_symmetry.space_group_name_H-M   'P 1'
#
loop_
_entity.id
_entity.type
_entity.pdbx_description
1 polymer ?
#
loop_
_entity_poly.entity_id
_entity_poly.type
_entity_poly.pdbx_seq_one_letter_code
_entity_poly.pdbx_strand_id
1 'polypeptide(L)'
;SGTIYPGQTITGTGVTANTIITALGSGTVLSASIATAGSGYAVNDTVTVLGGVYGNSPATFTVTSVSSGAVTGLSLTYSGQYTSTPSNNVSTSTSGSGTGLTLTLTFGSGTGGTGTYVISTSQTVGSETMYLLNFSVLPSSDGAFQGADVVDIVDNYFIYNKPNSQQWAASNLLSPITYGLSYASKFTGPDNLVSIIADHGQVYLLGETTSEVWSDAGTFPFAFQRIPGSSSQHGIAAKFSVARLGNSFAYLARNNRGQSEIVMMNGYFPQRISTHAVENTLVNQTVSDAVAYTYQLEGHECYVITFPSLDLTWVYDISTGLWHKWLWVDNQNNYHRHRSNCAALFQGVVLVGDWQNGQIYKLDPNNYTDNGDEIRRLRRCPHLVTDLQRQYFDEFQIQFQPGVGLEGITNPPLNAETVGANPQAMLRWSNDGGSTYSNEHWSDIGQVGKYKNRIIWRRLGMARDRIFEVVVTDPVFACIISANLKASEGDN
;
A
#
# COMPACT_ATOMS: atom_id res chain seq x y z
N SER A 1 -1.96 13.44 -2.96
CA SER A 1 -1.80 14.53 -1.99
C SER A 1 -3.08 15.35 -1.94
N GLY A 2 -3.89 15.14 -0.92
CA GLY A 2 -5.10 15.94 -0.68
C GLY A 2 -4.78 17.08 0.28
N THR A 3 -5.40 18.23 0.07
CA THR A 3 -5.32 19.34 1.03
C THR A 3 -6.35 19.08 2.13
N ILE A 4 -5.90 19.05 3.38
CA ILE A 4 -6.75 18.85 4.55
C ILE A 4 -7.20 20.22 5.07
N TYR A 5 -8.49 20.37 5.36
CA TYR A 5 -9.08 21.60 5.87
C TYR A 5 -9.80 21.36 7.20
N PRO A 6 -9.81 22.35 8.13
CA PRO A 6 -10.71 22.33 9.28
C PRO A 6 -12.17 22.24 8.82
N GLY A 7 -12.97 21.49 9.56
CA GLY A 7 -14.36 21.20 9.19
C GLY A 7 -14.54 19.97 8.31
N GLN A 8 -13.47 19.36 7.79
CA GLN A 8 -13.57 18.07 7.13
C GLN A 8 -13.87 16.97 8.14
N THR A 9 -14.81 16.10 7.78
CA THR A 9 -15.13 14.91 8.57
C THR A 9 -14.11 13.82 8.28
N ILE A 10 -13.53 13.25 9.33
CA ILE A 10 -12.69 12.07 9.24
C ILE A 10 -13.61 10.86 9.38
N THR A 11 -13.57 9.94 8.43
CA THR A 11 -14.29 8.67 8.48
C THR A 11 -13.31 7.51 8.42
N GLY A 12 -13.56 6.47 9.19
CA GLY A 12 -12.72 5.27 9.19
C GLY A 12 -13.16 4.31 10.30
N THR A 13 -12.72 3.07 10.21
CA THR A 13 -12.99 2.09 11.26
C THR A 13 -12.31 2.52 12.56
N GLY A 14 -13.08 2.68 13.64
CA GLY A 14 -12.59 3.17 14.93
C GLY A 14 -12.64 4.69 15.10
N VAL A 15 -13.07 5.44 14.08
CA VAL A 15 -13.33 6.87 14.21
C VAL A 15 -14.80 7.05 14.59
N THR A 16 -15.06 7.83 15.66
CA THR A 16 -16.44 8.15 16.06
C THR A 16 -17.15 8.88 14.92
N ALA A 17 -18.41 8.53 14.66
CA ALA A 17 -19.20 9.21 13.64
C ALA A 17 -19.19 10.73 13.88
N ASN A 18 -18.97 11.50 12.81
CA ASN A 18 -18.87 12.96 12.85
C ASN A 18 -17.60 13.54 13.52
N THR A 19 -16.51 12.79 13.60
CA THR A 19 -15.21 13.37 13.98
C THR A 19 -14.79 14.41 12.94
N ILE A 20 -14.55 15.65 13.37
CA ILE A 20 -14.23 16.80 12.51
C ILE A 20 -12.83 17.29 12.84
N ILE A 21 -12.07 17.67 11.82
CA ILE A 21 -10.79 18.38 12.00
C ILE A 21 -11.08 19.77 12.50
N THR A 22 -10.67 20.10 13.71
CA THR A 22 -11.00 21.38 14.35
C THR A 22 -9.99 22.49 14.07
N ALA A 23 -8.74 22.18 13.73
CA ALA A 23 -7.72 23.18 13.42
C ALA A 23 -6.60 22.61 12.54
N LEU A 24 -6.08 23.44 11.65
CA LEU A 24 -4.81 23.28 10.96
C LEU A 24 -3.97 24.51 11.26
N GLY A 25 -2.71 24.44 11.57
CA GLY A 25 -1.78 25.55 11.89
C GLY A 25 -2.19 26.96 11.43
N SER A 26 -1.41 27.97 11.51
CA SER A 26 -1.64 29.43 11.39
C SER A 26 -2.92 29.91 10.68
N GLY A 27 -3.67 30.80 11.33
CA GLY A 27 -4.93 31.37 10.84
C GLY A 27 -6.16 30.75 11.46
N THR A 28 -6.03 29.79 12.38
CA THR A 28 -7.14 29.24 13.17
C THR A 28 -7.19 29.90 14.55
N VAL A 29 -8.40 30.15 15.06
CA VAL A 29 -8.59 30.68 16.41
C VAL A 29 -8.32 29.60 17.44
N LEU A 30 -7.41 29.83 18.36
CA LEU A 30 -7.09 28.96 19.49
C LEU A 30 -7.93 29.28 20.72
N SER A 31 -8.16 30.56 21.00
CA SER A 31 -8.94 31.03 22.12
C SER A 31 -9.47 32.41 21.85
N ALA A 32 -10.48 32.84 22.65
CA ALA A 32 -10.97 34.19 22.68
C ALA A 32 -11.06 34.69 24.11
N SER A 33 -10.77 35.96 24.29
CA SER A 33 -11.14 36.72 25.49
C SER A 33 -12.25 37.69 25.18
N ILE A 34 -13.14 37.90 26.15
CA ILE A 34 -14.28 38.83 26.01
C ILE A 34 -13.74 40.25 26.14
N ALA A 35 -13.80 41.05 25.08
CA ALA A 35 -13.43 42.44 25.10
C ALA A 35 -14.61 43.33 25.57
N THR A 36 -15.82 43.05 25.06
CA THR A 36 -17.09 43.66 25.53
C THR A 36 -18.10 42.54 25.72
N ALA A 37 -18.71 42.46 26.87
CA ALA A 37 -19.59 41.35 27.25
C ALA A 37 -20.95 41.33 26.56
N GLY A 38 -21.36 42.43 25.94
CA GLY A 38 -22.69 42.60 25.33
C GLY A 38 -23.83 42.52 26.32
N SER A 39 -25.05 42.37 25.79
CA SER A 39 -26.27 42.21 26.59
C SER A 39 -27.30 41.38 25.88
N GLY A 40 -28.21 40.74 26.63
CA GLY A 40 -29.31 39.93 26.07
C GLY A 40 -28.91 38.53 25.61
N TYR A 41 -27.74 38.03 26.01
CA TYR A 41 -27.29 36.68 25.72
C TYR A 41 -27.85 35.65 26.70
N ALA A 42 -28.06 34.44 26.22
CA ALA A 42 -28.43 33.28 27.01
C ALA A 42 -27.34 32.19 26.90
N VAL A 43 -27.30 31.31 27.92
CA VAL A 43 -26.44 30.12 27.87
C VAL A 43 -26.88 29.23 26.70
N ASN A 44 -25.94 28.68 25.98
CA ASN A 44 -26.05 27.91 24.71
C ASN A 44 -26.31 28.75 23.45
N ASP A 45 -26.34 30.09 23.55
CA ASP A 45 -26.29 30.89 22.33
C ASP A 45 -25.01 30.62 21.55
N THR A 46 -25.11 30.46 20.22
CA THR A 46 -23.97 30.39 19.33
C THR A 46 -23.54 31.77 18.89
N VAL A 47 -22.28 32.09 19.10
CA VAL A 47 -21.67 33.37 18.73
C VAL A 47 -20.74 33.13 17.54
N THR A 48 -20.94 33.88 16.45
CA THR A 48 -20.15 33.79 15.22
C THR A 48 -19.31 35.05 15.06
N VAL A 49 -18.04 34.90 14.80
CA VAL A 49 -17.09 35.98 14.56
C VAL A 49 -17.35 36.65 13.22
N LEU A 50 -17.43 37.99 13.21
CA LEU A 50 -17.64 38.81 12.01
C LEU A 50 -16.31 39.46 11.60
N GLY A 51 -15.94 39.33 10.33
CA GLY A 51 -14.69 39.93 9.80
C GLY A 51 -13.56 38.90 9.53
N GLY A 52 -12.47 39.41 8.97
CA GLY A 52 -11.41 38.57 8.38
C GLY A 52 -11.83 37.94 7.05
N VAL A 53 -10.89 37.24 6.41
CA VAL A 53 -11.16 36.43 5.21
C VAL A 53 -10.95 34.96 5.60
N TYR A 54 -11.98 34.16 5.46
CA TYR A 54 -11.98 32.74 5.84
C TYR A 54 -12.41 31.86 4.66
N GLY A 55 -12.01 30.57 4.68
CA GLY A 55 -12.29 29.61 3.61
C GLY A 55 -13.77 29.17 3.60
N ASN A 56 -14.16 28.32 4.56
CA ASN A 56 -15.53 27.75 4.60
C ASN A 56 -16.46 28.44 5.58
N SER A 57 -16.02 28.65 6.82
CA SER A 57 -16.84 29.22 7.88
C SER A 57 -15.99 30.02 8.86
N PRO A 58 -16.52 31.12 9.44
CA PRO A 58 -15.85 31.85 10.50
C PRO A 58 -15.81 31.06 11.80
N ALA A 59 -15.00 31.48 12.76
CA ALA A 59 -14.96 30.89 14.09
C ALA A 59 -16.30 31.11 14.83
N THR A 60 -16.72 30.05 15.54
CA THR A 60 -17.92 30.09 16.37
C THR A 60 -17.63 29.65 17.81
N PHE A 61 -18.37 30.25 18.74
CA PHE A 61 -18.28 29.94 20.16
C PHE A 61 -19.69 29.67 20.70
N THR A 62 -19.75 28.86 21.76
CA THR A 62 -20.98 28.67 22.54
C THR A 62 -20.88 29.44 23.86
N VAL A 63 -21.91 30.20 24.22
CA VAL A 63 -21.98 30.87 25.50
C VAL A 63 -22.17 29.85 26.62
N THR A 64 -21.21 29.77 27.53
CA THR A 64 -21.25 28.85 28.66
C THR A 64 -21.77 29.45 29.95
N SER A 65 -21.65 30.76 30.11
CA SER A 65 -22.18 31.46 31.27
C SER A 65 -22.51 32.93 30.95
N VAL A 66 -23.52 33.44 31.61
CA VAL A 66 -23.98 34.87 31.52
C VAL A 66 -24.25 35.41 32.90
N SER A 67 -24.10 36.74 33.06
CA SER A 67 -24.52 37.48 34.25
C SER A 67 -25.37 38.69 33.81
N SER A 68 -26.63 38.71 34.19
CA SER A 68 -27.61 39.76 33.76
C SER A 68 -27.66 39.96 32.26
N GLY A 69 -27.53 38.87 31.48
CA GLY A 69 -27.53 38.90 30.02
C GLY A 69 -26.19 39.28 29.38
N ALA A 70 -25.16 39.60 30.14
CA ALA A 70 -23.82 39.82 29.67
C ALA A 70 -23.03 38.50 29.65
N VAL A 71 -22.27 38.22 28.59
CA VAL A 71 -21.47 36.98 28.45
C VAL A 71 -20.28 36.99 29.41
N THR A 72 -20.17 35.95 30.26
CA THR A 72 -19.05 35.78 31.20
C THR A 72 -18.20 34.59 30.88
N GLY A 73 -18.67 33.65 30.06
CA GLY A 73 -17.92 32.50 29.62
C GLY A 73 -18.27 32.05 28.20
N LEU A 74 -17.24 31.60 27.47
CA LEU A 74 -17.33 31.11 26.10
C LEU A 74 -16.54 29.82 25.94
N SER A 75 -17.04 28.90 25.14
CA SER A 75 -16.33 27.74 24.68
C SER A 75 -16.17 27.80 23.16
N LEU A 76 -14.98 27.58 22.65
CA LEU A 76 -14.73 27.50 21.21
C LEU A 76 -15.44 26.26 20.64
N THR A 77 -16.36 26.49 19.71
CA THR A 77 -17.13 25.44 19.03
C THR A 77 -16.52 25.10 17.68
N TYR A 78 -16.07 26.11 16.94
CA TYR A 78 -15.43 25.98 15.65
C TYR A 78 -14.35 27.05 15.50
N SER A 79 -13.12 26.65 15.16
CA SER A 79 -11.98 27.57 15.16
C SER A 79 -11.87 28.49 13.94
N GLY A 80 -12.67 28.25 12.90
CA GLY A 80 -12.52 28.93 11.63
C GLY A 80 -11.15 28.72 10.97
N GLN A 81 -11.05 29.10 9.72
CA GLN A 81 -9.78 29.15 9.02
C GLN A 81 -9.64 30.45 8.27
N TYR A 82 -8.78 31.31 8.76
CA TYR A 82 -8.59 32.64 8.22
C TYR A 82 -7.33 32.71 7.36
N THR A 83 -7.49 33.21 6.15
CA THR A 83 -6.38 33.63 5.28
C THR A 83 -5.95 35.07 5.57
N SER A 84 -6.87 35.87 6.17
CA SER A 84 -6.59 37.17 6.76
C SER A 84 -7.34 37.25 8.08
N THR A 85 -6.61 37.35 9.19
CA THR A 85 -7.19 37.39 10.54
C THR A 85 -8.00 38.64 10.76
N PRO A 86 -9.18 38.59 11.44
CA PRO A 86 -9.89 39.78 11.84
C PRO A 86 -9.09 40.61 12.85
N SER A 87 -9.33 41.90 12.89
CA SER A 87 -8.72 42.80 13.86
C SER A 87 -9.19 42.47 15.29
N ASN A 88 -8.39 42.84 16.31
CA ASN A 88 -8.79 42.73 17.71
C ASN A 88 -10.08 43.50 18.01
N ASN A 89 -10.81 43.04 19.01
CA ASN A 89 -12.15 43.52 19.36
C ASN A 89 -13.16 43.28 18.23
N VAL A 90 -13.05 42.11 17.59
CA VAL A 90 -13.91 41.73 16.49
C VAL A 90 -15.37 41.63 16.95
N SER A 91 -16.27 42.17 16.15
CA SER A 91 -17.72 42.08 16.37
C SER A 91 -18.21 40.66 16.13
N THR A 92 -19.29 40.30 16.78
CA THR A 92 -19.91 38.98 16.66
C THR A 92 -21.40 39.10 16.29
N SER A 93 -21.93 38.04 15.65
CA SER A 93 -23.36 37.77 15.55
C SER A 93 -23.75 36.63 16.46
N THR A 94 -25.03 36.53 16.84
CA THR A 94 -25.52 35.48 17.73
C THR A 94 -26.71 34.74 17.13
N SER A 95 -26.94 33.51 17.55
CA SER A 95 -28.15 32.74 17.25
C SER A 95 -29.34 33.18 18.08
N GLY A 96 -29.10 33.87 19.21
CA GLY A 96 -30.10 34.41 20.12
C GLY A 96 -30.40 35.90 19.88
N SER A 97 -30.90 36.58 20.91
CA SER A 97 -31.25 38.02 20.89
C SER A 97 -30.13 38.93 21.42
N GLY A 98 -29.00 38.38 21.80
CA GLY A 98 -27.87 39.12 22.36
C GLY A 98 -27.21 40.08 21.36
N THR A 99 -26.68 41.19 21.83
CA THR A 99 -26.00 42.19 21.00
C THR A 99 -24.79 42.79 21.71
N GLY A 100 -23.84 43.31 20.90
CA GLY A 100 -22.73 44.11 21.41
C GLY A 100 -21.57 43.32 22.02
N LEU A 101 -21.51 41.97 21.85
CA LEU A 101 -20.35 41.18 22.23
C LEU A 101 -19.22 41.40 21.24
N THR A 102 -18.04 41.73 21.76
CA THR A 102 -16.82 41.77 20.96
C THR A 102 -15.74 40.88 21.60
N LEU A 103 -14.93 40.28 20.75
CA LEU A 103 -13.92 39.29 21.15
C LEU A 103 -12.52 39.73 20.71
N THR A 104 -11.53 39.45 21.55
CA THR A 104 -10.12 39.46 21.18
C THR A 104 -9.69 38.04 20.95
N LEU A 105 -9.29 37.72 19.73
CA LEU A 105 -8.96 36.37 19.31
C LEU A 105 -7.46 36.11 19.39
N THR A 106 -7.09 34.91 19.84
CA THR A 106 -5.74 34.41 19.75
C THR A 106 -5.66 33.39 18.63
N PHE A 107 -4.74 33.61 17.71
CA PHE A 107 -4.52 32.73 16.56
C PHE A 107 -3.29 31.88 16.76
N GLY A 108 -3.29 30.69 16.14
CA GLY A 108 -2.08 29.85 16.05
C GLY A 108 -0.99 30.59 15.27
N SER A 109 0.20 30.68 15.83
CA SER A 109 1.35 31.25 15.15
C SER A 109 1.91 30.21 14.18
N GLY A 110 1.62 30.36 12.88
CA GLY A 110 2.24 29.59 11.83
C GLY A 110 2.97 30.52 10.87
N THR A 111 4.28 30.52 10.91
CA THR A 111 5.09 30.95 9.77
C THR A 111 5.01 29.86 8.70
N GLY A 112 4.57 30.24 7.49
CA GLY A 112 4.49 29.31 6.36
C GLY A 112 5.83 28.67 6.07
N GLY A 113 5.88 27.37 6.13
CA GLY A 113 7.03 26.55 5.82
C GLY A 113 7.03 25.27 6.65
N THR A 114 6.77 24.11 6.02
CA THR A 114 6.83 22.75 6.57
C THR A 114 5.96 22.54 7.81
N GLY A 115 4.72 22.09 7.57
CA GLY A 115 3.69 21.97 8.58
C GLY A 115 3.99 20.95 9.66
N THR A 116 4.02 21.41 10.90
CA THR A 116 3.80 20.55 12.06
C THR A 116 2.27 20.41 12.21
N TYR A 117 1.74 19.25 11.92
CA TYR A 117 0.33 18.97 12.15
C TYR A 117 0.16 18.57 13.62
N VAL A 118 -0.57 19.37 14.40
CA VAL A 118 -1.02 18.96 15.72
C VAL A 118 -2.42 18.38 15.56
N ILE A 119 -2.52 17.07 15.54
CA ILE A 119 -3.81 16.38 15.67
C ILE A 119 -4.07 16.25 17.17
N SER A 120 -4.84 17.15 17.76
CA SER A 120 -5.34 16.96 19.12
C SER A 120 -6.67 16.19 19.05
N THR A 121 -6.61 14.89 19.20
CA THR A 121 -7.80 14.09 19.48
C THR A 121 -7.79 13.68 20.94
N SER A 122 -8.60 14.28 21.77
CA SER A 122 -8.97 13.74 23.07
C SER A 122 -10.18 12.83 22.91
N GLN A 123 -10.09 11.82 22.08
CA GLN A 123 -11.14 10.81 21.95
C GLN A 123 -10.61 9.46 22.41
N THR A 124 -11.29 8.90 23.40
CA THR A 124 -11.15 7.51 23.77
C THR A 124 -11.90 6.68 22.74
N VAL A 125 -11.18 6.00 21.86
CA VAL A 125 -11.75 5.00 20.95
C VAL A 125 -11.71 3.66 21.67
N GLY A 126 -12.83 3.24 22.22
CA GLY A 126 -12.88 2.09 23.12
C GLY A 126 -12.09 2.38 24.42
N SER A 127 -11.33 1.40 24.91
CA SER A 127 -10.45 1.54 26.09
C SER A 127 -9.01 1.98 25.73
N GLU A 128 -8.75 2.34 24.49
CA GLU A 128 -7.40 2.70 24.05
C GLU A 128 -7.19 4.21 24.02
N THR A 129 -6.09 4.64 24.60
CA THR A 129 -5.65 6.04 24.60
C THR A 129 -4.83 6.29 23.34
N MET A 130 -5.32 7.15 22.44
CA MET A 130 -4.51 7.63 21.32
C MET A 130 -3.50 8.66 21.82
N TYR A 131 -2.23 8.37 21.64
CA TYR A 131 -1.16 9.28 21.94
C TYR A 131 -0.91 10.26 20.80
N LEU A 132 -0.71 11.53 21.14
CA LEU A 132 -0.17 12.53 20.22
C LEU A 132 1.25 12.15 19.85
N LEU A 133 1.50 11.83 18.59
CA LEU A 133 2.85 11.69 18.07
C LEU A 133 3.41 13.09 17.76
N ASN A 134 4.33 13.55 18.59
CA ASN A 134 5.11 14.74 18.28
C ASN A 134 6.28 14.35 17.38
N PHE A 135 6.34 14.94 16.18
CA PHE A 135 7.48 14.79 15.29
C PHE A 135 8.48 15.90 15.57
N SER A 136 9.71 15.55 15.86
CA SER A 136 10.84 16.45 15.81
C SER A 136 11.71 16.13 14.60
N VAL A 137 12.14 17.13 13.87
CA VAL A 137 13.04 16.95 12.73
C VAL A 137 14.44 16.73 13.26
N LEU A 138 15.12 15.66 12.83
CA LEU A 138 16.56 15.54 13.01
C LEU A 138 17.23 16.62 12.15
N PRO A 139 17.98 17.54 12.75
CA PRO A 139 18.62 18.60 11.99
C PRO A 139 19.67 18.02 11.05
N SER A 140 19.79 18.57 9.85
CA SER A 140 20.84 18.18 8.89
C SER A 140 22.26 18.43 9.38
N SER A 141 22.41 19.15 10.49
CA SER A 141 23.66 19.37 11.21
C SER A 141 23.94 18.35 12.32
N ASP A 142 23.05 17.35 12.49
CA ASP A 142 23.20 16.34 13.53
C ASP A 142 24.29 15.33 13.18
N GLY A 143 25.48 15.53 13.70
CA GLY A 143 26.59 14.60 13.62
C GLY A 143 26.91 14.14 12.19
N ALA A 144 26.84 12.83 11.94
CA ALA A 144 27.08 12.22 10.65
C ALA A 144 25.82 12.14 9.76
N PHE A 145 24.64 12.52 10.27
CA PHE A 145 23.41 12.48 9.50
C PHE A 145 23.37 13.59 8.45
N GLN A 146 23.31 13.21 7.19
CA GLN A 146 23.28 14.13 6.04
C GLN A 146 22.07 13.87 5.12
N GLY A 147 20.97 13.42 5.70
CA GLY A 147 19.81 12.93 4.99
C GLY A 147 19.89 11.43 4.71
N ALA A 148 18.74 10.81 4.51
CA ALA A 148 18.63 9.38 4.21
C ALA A 148 17.48 9.13 3.24
N ASP A 149 17.62 8.11 2.42
CA ASP A 149 16.54 7.57 1.58
C ASP A 149 15.91 6.33 2.19
N VAL A 150 16.71 5.57 2.94
CA VAL A 150 16.34 4.31 3.58
C VAL A 150 16.83 4.32 5.02
N VAL A 151 15.98 3.84 5.91
CA VAL A 151 16.28 3.66 7.33
C VAL A 151 15.86 2.27 7.78
N ASP A 152 16.65 1.64 8.62
CA ASP A 152 16.29 0.39 9.31
C ASP A 152 16.84 0.41 10.74
N ILE A 153 16.56 -0.62 11.52
CA ILE A 153 16.97 -0.74 12.92
C ILE A 153 17.70 -2.07 13.11
N VAL A 154 18.84 -2.01 13.78
CA VAL A 154 19.62 -3.19 14.22
C VAL A 154 20.20 -2.91 15.61
N ASP A 155 20.07 -3.86 16.51
CA ASP A 155 20.66 -3.82 17.89
C ASP A 155 20.46 -2.47 18.61
N ASN A 156 19.26 -1.87 18.45
CA ASN A 156 18.87 -0.56 18.97
C ASN A 156 19.62 0.66 18.38
N TYR A 157 20.24 0.50 17.23
CA TYR A 157 20.74 1.58 16.39
C TYR A 157 19.80 1.82 15.22
N PHE A 158 19.52 3.07 14.88
CA PHE A 158 19.01 3.42 13.57
C PHE A 158 20.19 3.43 12.59
N ILE A 159 20.00 2.80 11.44
CA ILE A 159 20.97 2.77 10.36
C ILE A 159 20.37 3.42 9.12
N TYR A 160 21.15 4.22 8.40
CA TYR A 160 20.68 4.94 7.22
C TYR A 160 21.76 5.13 6.17
N ASN A 161 21.36 5.10 4.91
CA ASN A 161 22.25 5.43 3.82
C ASN A 161 22.37 6.95 3.64
N LYS A 162 23.52 7.41 3.15
CA LYS A 162 23.66 8.76 2.62
C LYS A 162 23.35 8.71 1.12
N PRO A 163 22.35 9.45 0.64
CA PRO A 163 21.98 9.45 -0.78
C PRO A 163 23.16 9.79 -1.71
N ASN A 164 23.20 9.12 -2.88
CA ASN A 164 24.19 9.31 -3.93
C ASN A 164 25.65 9.19 -3.47
N SER A 165 25.92 8.32 -2.51
CA SER A 165 27.25 8.08 -1.99
C SER A 165 27.46 6.63 -1.58
N GLN A 166 28.67 6.26 -1.23
CA GLN A 166 29.01 4.97 -0.63
C GLN A 166 28.82 4.94 0.89
N GLN A 167 28.49 6.07 1.49
CA GLN A 167 28.46 6.25 2.93
C GLN A 167 27.12 5.83 3.54
N TRP A 168 27.21 5.35 4.75
CA TRP A 168 26.09 5.08 5.63
C TRP A 168 26.45 5.45 7.06
N ALA A 169 25.46 5.70 7.88
CA ALA A 169 25.65 6.13 9.26
C ALA A 169 24.76 5.31 10.20
N ALA A 170 25.18 5.26 11.45
CA ALA A 170 24.40 4.69 12.54
C ALA A 170 24.16 5.74 13.61
N SER A 171 23.00 5.71 14.24
CA SER A 171 22.68 6.55 15.39
C SER A 171 23.51 6.15 16.62
N ASN A 172 23.38 6.90 17.67
CA ASN A 172 23.83 6.45 19.00
C ASN A 172 22.90 5.32 19.50
N LEU A 173 23.43 4.46 20.35
CA LEU A 173 22.65 3.38 20.96
C LEU A 173 21.44 3.96 21.71
N LEU A 174 20.24 3.41 21.43
CA LEU A 174 18.95 3.83 22.02
C LEU A 174 18.62 5.32 21.81
N SER A 175 19.18 5.97 20.82
CA SER A 175 18.94 7.38 20.53
C SER A 175 18.88 7.62 19.01
N PRO A 176 18.03 8.51 18.52
CA PRO A 176 18.02 8.85 17.10
C PRO A 176 19.16 9.79 16.69
N ILE A 177 19.89 10.36 17.64
CA ILE A 177 20.97 11.32 17.40
C ILE A 177 22.22 10.59 16.91
N THR A 178 22.96 11.15 15.96
CA THR A 178 24.21 10.60 15.45
C THR A 178 25.42 11.31 16.02
N TYR A 179 26.48 10.56 16.27
CA TYR A 179 27.80 11.14 16.58
C TYR A 179 28.51 11.50 15.27
N GLY A 180 29.26 12.63 15.25
CA GLY A 180 29.85 13.17 14.02
C GLY A 180 30.81 12.24 13.26
N LEU A 181 31.36 11.21 13.93
CA LEU A 181 32.20 10.20 13.33
C LEU A 181 31.53 8.82 13.24
N SER A 182 30.22 8.72 13.50
CA SER A 182 29.45 7.46 13.43
C SER A 182 28.99 7.16 12.00
N TYR A 183 29.95 7.03 11.09
CA TYR A 183 29.70 6.66 9.70
C TYR A 183 30.82 5.77 9.13
N ALA A 184 30.49 5.05 8.07
CA ALA A 184 31.43 4.25 7.30
C ALA A 184 31.08 4.32 5.80
N SER A 185 31.99 3.80 4.98
CA SER A 185 31.77 3.66 3.54
C SER A 185 31.75 2.19 3.16
N LYS A 186 30.94 1.84 2.16
CA LYS A 186 30.98 0.54 1.49
C LYS A 186 32.32 0.39 0.76
N PHE A 187 32.99 -0.78 0.90
CA PHE A 187 34.33 -1.01 0.34
C PHE A 187 34.36 -1.92 -0.88
N THR A 188 33.33 -2.71 -1.13
CA THR A 188 33.32 -3.79 -2.16
C THR A 188 33.28 -3.26 -3.57
N GLY A 189 33.22 -2.02 -3.85
CA GLY A 189 33.23 -1.48 -5.20
C GLY A 189 33.09 0.03 -5.20
N PRO A 190 33.38 0.69 -6.32
CA PRO A 190 33.27 2.13 -6.42
C PRO A 190 31.83 2.63 -6.60
N ASP A 191 30.84 1.71 -6.61
CA ASP A 191 29.44 1.99 -6.83
C ASP A 191 28.76 2.54 -5.56
N ASN A 192 27.76 3.41 -5.74
CA ASN A 192 27.03 4.02 -4.66
C ASN A 192 26.20 3.01 -3.89
N LEU A 193 25.96 3.31 -2.60
CA LEU A 193 25.02 2.58 -1.76
C LEU A 193 23.60 3.02 -2.11
N VAL A 194 22.76 2.07 -2.51
CA VAL A 194 21.37 2.34 -2.93
C VAL A 194 20.38 2.04 -1.82
N SER A 195 20.56 0.91 -1.12
CA SER A 195 19.65 0.48 -0.06
C SER A 195 20.41 -0.18 1.08
N ILE A 196 19.78 -0.19 2.25
CA ILE A 196 20.30 -0.81 3.47
C ILE A 196 19.18 -1.59 4.13
N ILE A 197 19.49 -2.77 4.64
CA ILE A 197 18.55 -3.58 5.41
C ILE A 197 19.27 -4.31 6.54
N ALA A 198 18.63 -4.39 7.69
CA ALA A 198 19.09 -5.19 8.82
C ALA A 198 18.42 -6.56 8.78
N ASP A 199 19.17 -7.63 8.90
CA ASP A 199 18.67 -8.98 9.00
C ASP A 199 19.58 -9.84 9.90
N HIS A 200 19.00 -10.64 10.81
CA HIS A 200 19.73 -11.50 11.75
C HIS A 200 20.86 -10.79 12.54
N GLY A 201 20.62 -9.56 12.99
CA GLY A 201 21.62 -8.76 13.72
C GLY A 201 22.78 -8.26 12.84
N GLN A 202 22.63 -8.33 11.51
CA GLN A 202 23.63 -7.90 10.55
C GLN A 202 23.06 -6.82 9.62
N VAL A 203 23.93 -6.00 9.08
CA VAL A 203 23.59 -4.92 8.16
C VAL A 203 24.03 -5.27 6.76
N TYR A 204 23.10 -5.36 5.83
CA TYR A 204 23.35 -5.60 4.43
C TYR A 204 23.37 -4.28 3.68
N LEU A 205 24.51 -3.96 3.09
CA LEU A 205 24.70 -2.77 2.26
C LEU A 205 24.57 -3.16 0.78
N LEU A 206 23.50 -2.72 0.16
CA LEU A 206 23.18 -3.03 -1.23
C LEU A 206 23.53 -1.80 -2.10
N GLY A 207 24.62 -1.92 -2.85
CA GLY A 207 25.05 -0.91 -3.81
C GLY A 207 24.42 -1.11 -5.19
N GLU A 208 24.81 -0.29 -6.18
CA GLU A 208 24.28 -0.38 -7.55
C GLU A 208 24.62 -1.70 -8.24
N THR A 209 25.81 -2.26 -7.97
CA THR A 209 26.32 -3.48 -8.62
C THR A 209 26.99 -4.44 -7.65
N THR A 210 27.28 -4.01 -6.43
CA THR A 210 27.94 -4.85 -5.41
C THR A 210 27.24 -4.72 -4.06
N SER A 211 27.38 -5.75 -3.23
CA SER A 211 26.87 -5.74 -1.86
C SER A 211 27.89 -6.29 -0.87
N GLU A 212 27.74 -5.91 0.40
CA GLU A 212 28.58 -6.41 1.51
C GLU A 212 27.78 -6.41 2.80
N VAL A 213 28.25 -7.18 3.79
CA VAL A 213 27.58 -7.34 5.08
C VAL A 213 28.47 -6.89 6.21
N TRP A 214 27.85 -6.20 7.19
CA TRP A 214 28.48 -5.70 8.39
C TRP A 214 27.79 -6.27 9.63
N SER A 215 28.52 -6.35 10.74
CA SER A 215 27.98 -6.76 12.05
C SER A 215 28.30 -5.72 13.10
N ASP A 216 27.48 -5.66 14.14
CA ASP A 216 27.80 -4.86 15.33
C ASP A 216 29.06 -5.45 16.01
N ALA A 217 30.04 -4.62 16.24
CA ALA A 217 31.28 -4.93 16.92
C ALA A 217 31.45 -4.10 18.22
N GLY A 218 30.49 -3.23 18.53
CA GLY A 218 30.50 -2.35 19.70
C GLY A 218 31.69 -1.38 19.73
N THR A 219 32.30 -1.09 18.60
CA THR A 219 33.49 -0.23 18.53
C THR A 219 33.12 1.27 18.48
N PHE A 220 33.98 2.11 19.02
CA PHE A 220 33.80 3.56 18.94
C PHE A 220 34.86 4.16 18.01
N PRO A 221 34.54 5.16 17.17
CA PRO A 221 33.31 5.96 17.11
C PRO A 221 32.18 5.35 16.27
N PHE A 222 32.40 4.27 15.54
CA PHE A 222 31.43 3.58 14.72
C PHE A 222 31.27 2.13 15.20
N ALA A 223 30.03 1.73 15.51
CA ALA A 223 29.77 0.45 16.17
C ALA A 223 29.95 -0.76 15.25
N PHE A 224 29.87 -0.61 13.94
CA PHE A 224 29.81 -1.72 13.01
C PHE A 224 31.14 -2.00 12.32
N GLN A 225 31.39 -3.27 12.02
CA GLN A 225 32.55 -3.75 11.32
C GLN A 225 32.15 -4.65 10.16
N ARG A 226 32.87 -4.53 9.02
CA ARG A 226 32.61 -5.37 7.85
C ARG A 226 32.97 -6.85 8.13
N ILE A 227 32.11 -7.75 7.69
CA ILE A 227 32.36 -9.19 7.77
C ILE A 227 33.25 -9.60 6.59
N PRO A 228 34.45 -10.17 6.83
CA PRO A 228 35.32 -10.66 5.76
C PRO A 228 34.63 -11.76 4.95
N GLY A 229 34.77 -11.72 3.61
CA GLY A 229 34.21 -12.74 2.73
C GLY A 229 32.70 -12.60 2.44
N SER A 230 32.04 -11.54 2.96
CA SER A 230 30.61 -11.31 2.72
C SER A 230 30.29 -10.47 1.46
N SER A 231 31.30 -10.19 0.64
CA SER A 231 31.13 -9.38 -0.57
C SER A 231 30.51 -10.15 -1.70
N SER A 232 29.54 -9.55 -2.37
CA SER A 232 28.87 -10.11 -3.56
C SER A 232 28.93 -9.13 -4.74
N GLN A 233 28.98 -9.67 -5.95
CA GLN A 233 28.93 -8.92 -7.22
C GLN A 233 27.47 -8.69 -7.68
N HIS A 234 26.51 -8.76 -6.77
CA HIS A 234 25.12 -8.46 -6.99
C HIS A 234 24.77 -7.24 -6.16
N GLY A 235 24.41 -6.16 -6.84
CA GLY A 235 23.83 -4.97 -6.23
C GLY A 235 22.30 -4.98 -6.38
N ILE A 236 21.67 -3.84 -6.15
CA ILE A 236 20.23 -3.65 -6.23
C ILE A 236 19.86 -2.70 -7.37
N ALA A 237 18.82 -3.06 -8.14
CA ALA A 237 18.35 -2.26 -9.27
C ALA A 237 17.31 -1.20 -8.87
N ALA A 238 16.58 -1.42 -7.79
CA ALA A 238 15.53 -0.51 -7.31
C ALA A 238 15.56 -0.40 -5.78
N LYS A 239 15.68 0.80 -5.28
CA LYS A 239 15.84 1.12 -3.86
C LYS A 239 14.77 0.50 -2.95
N PHE A 240 13.51 0.55 -3.35
CA PHE A 240 12.37 0.10 -2.58
C PHE A 240 11.87 -1.30 -2.97
N SER A 241 12.70 -2.07 -3.70
CA SER A 241 12.38 -3.45 -4.01
C SER A 241 12.73 -4.45 -2.90
N VAL A 242 13.40 -4.00 -1.85
CA VAL A 242 13.77 -4.85 -0.70
C VAL A 242 12.57 -5.09 0.20
N ALA A 243 12.27 -6.37 0.47
CA ALA A 243 11.25 -6.74 1.45
C ALA A 243 11.63 -8.05 2.16
N ARG A 244 11.31 -8.15 3.45
CA ARG A 244 11.56 -9.34 4.27
C ARG A 244 10.67 -10.49 3.77
N LEU A 245 11.24 -11.66 3.53
CA LEU A 245 10.54 -12.83 3.03
C LEU A 245 11.06 -14.09 3.71
N GLY A 246 10.18 -14.85 4.30
CA GLY A 246 10.56 -16.01 5.09
C GLY A 246 11.50 -15.62 6.24
N ASN A 247 12.60 -16.34 6.34
CA ASN A 247 13.64 -16.06 7.32
C ASN A 247 14.79 -15.20 6.73
N SER A 248 14.51 -14.35 5.73
CA SER A 248 15.51 -13.51 5.08
C SER A 248 14.81 -12.35 4.35
N PHE A 249 15.34 -11.88 3.23
CA PHE A 249 14.73 -10.83 2.42
C PHE A 249 14.96 -11.09 0.93
N ALA A 250 14.05 -10.56 0.12
CA ALA A 250 14.14 -10.59 -1.35
C ALA A 250 14.27 -9.18 -1.91
N TYR A 251 14.88 -9.06 -3.08
CA TYR A 251 15.04 -7.78 -3.77
C TYR A 251 15.29 -7.96 -5.27
N LEU A 252 15.13 -6.89 -6.02
CA LEU A 252 15.48 -6.82 -7.43
C LEU A 252 16.98 -6.57 -7.57
N ALA A 253 17.75 -7.61 -7.87
CA ALA A 253 19.19 -7.53 -8.03
C ALA A 253 19.59 -7.01 -9.40
N ARG A 254 20.78 -6.42 -9.45
CA ARG A 254 21.49 -6.03 -10.65
C ARG A 254 22.94 -6.44 -10.54
N ASN A 255 23.49 -6.98 -11.59
CA ASN A 255 24.91 -7.32 -11.67
C ASN A 255 25.66 -6.38 -12.61
N ASN A 256 26.98 -6.53 -12.68
CA ASN A 256 27.85 -5.73 -13.58
C ASN A 256 27.52 -5.89 -15.07
N ARG A 257 26.74 -6.91 -15.45
CA ARG A 257 26.30 -7.16 -16.82
C ARG A 257 24.98 -6.47 -17.16
N GLY A 258 24.38 -5.77 -16.19
CA GLY A 258 23.18 -4.99 -16.37
C GLY A 258 21.87 -5.78 -16.42
N GLN A 259 21.89 -7.09 -16.22
CA GLN A 259 20.68 -7.89 -16.11
C GLN A 259 20.02 -7.71 -14.75
N SER A 260 18.70 -7.54 -14.77
CA SER A 260 17.89 -7.52 -13.56
C SER A 260 17.30 -8.91 -13.31
N GLU A 261 17.49 -9.40 -12.10
CA GLU A 261 16.94 -10.66 -11.62
C GLU A 261 16.37 -10.48 -10.21
N ILE A 262 15.39 -11.28 -9.81
CA ILE A 262 14.88 -11.20 -8.45
C ILE A 262 15.54 -12.31 -7.64
N VAL A 263 16.11 -11.90 -6.51
CA VAL A 263 16.90 -12.80 -5.66
C VAL A 263 16.37 -12.77 -4.23
N MET A 264 16.63 -13.84 -3.50
CA MET A 264 16.45 -13.94 -2.06
C MET A 264 17.81 -14.21 -1.43
N MET A 265 18.12 -13.54 -0.33
CA MET A 265 19.37 -13.78 0.37
C MET A 265 19.38 -15.17 1.03
N ASN A 266 20.52 -15.83 0.89
CA ASN A 266 20.83 -17.07 1.58
C ASN A 266 22.19 -16.92 2.26
N GLY A 267 22.14 -16.56 3.55
CA GLY A 267 23.33 -16.07 4.25
C GLY A 267 23.86 -14.79 3.59
N TYR A 268 25.11 -14.79 3.14
CA TYR A 268 25.76 -13.62 2.55
C TYR A 268 25.62 -13.50 1.03
N PHE A 269 25.01 -14.48 0.38
CA PHE A 269 24.96 -14.54 -1.07
C PHE A 269 23.52 -14.59 -1.57
N PRO A 270 23.20 -13.78 -2.59
CA PRO A 270 21.88 -13.81 -3.20
C PRO A 270 21.68 -15.08 -4.02
N GLN A 271 20.53 -15.70 -3.85
CA GLN A 271 20.06 -16.84 -4.64
C GLN A 271 18.92 -16.39 -5.55
N ARG A 272 19.04 -16.65 -6.82
CA ARG A 272 18.02 -16.32 -7.82
C ARG A 272 16.73 -17.10 -7.55
N ILE A 273 15.61 -16.37 -7.49
CA ILE A 273 14.26 -16.91 -7.37
C ILE A 273 13.40 -16.58 -8.60
N SER A 274 13.81 -15.60 -9.42
CA SER A 274 13.10 -15.27 -10.66
C SER A 274 13.28 -16.37 -11.72
N THR A 275 12.25 -16.53 -12.55
CA THR A 275 12.27 -17.38 -13.73
C THR A 275 12.57 -16.55 -14.98
N HIS A 276 13.00 -17.22 -16.06
CA HIS A 276 13.21 -16.54 -17.35
C HIS A 276 11.96 -15.81 -17.85
N ALA A 277 10.75 -16.32 -17.52
CA ALA A 277 9.50 -15.67 -17.91
C ALA A 277 9.32 -14.32 -17.19
N VAL A 278 9.71 -14.23 -15.92
CA VAL A 278 9.70 -12.96 -15.16
C VAL A 278 10.75 -12.00 -15.72
N GLU A 279 11.99 -12.47 -15.84
CA GLU A 279 13.13 -11.65 -16.28
C GLU A 279 12.95 -11.10 -17.69
N ASN A 280 12.37 -11.89 -18.60
CA ASN A 280 12.10 -11.46 -19.97
C ASN A 280 11.17 -10.25 -20.03
N THR A 281 10.28 -10.07 -19.04
CA THR A 281 9.44 -8.87 -18.94
C THR A 281 10.20 -7.62 -18.49
N LEU A 282 11.41 -7.80 -17.92
CA LEU A 282 12.23 -6.72 -17.37
C LEU A 282 13.39 -6.32 -18.30
N VAL A 283 13.67 -7.11 -19.32
CA VAL A 283 14.80 -6.87 -20.27
C VAL A 283 14.60 -5.53 -20.99
N ASN A 284 15.63 -4.68 -20.93
CA ASN A 284 15.66 -3.34 -21.55
C ASN A 284 14.56 -2.38 -21.06
N GLN A 285 14.02 -2.63 -19.86
CA GLN A 285 12.98 -1.81 -19.27
C GLN A 285 13.51 -0.95 -18.11
N THR A 286 12.79 0.13 -17.80
CA THR A 286 13.04 0.90 -16.58
C THR A 286 12.50 0.15 -15.38
N VAL A 287 13.38 -0.25 -14.47
CA VAL A 287 13.02 -1.04 -13.28
C VAL A 287 13.42 -0.37 -11.96
N SER A 288 14.07 0.80 -12.04
CA SER A 288 14.58 1.52 -10.87
C SER A 288 13.50 2.10 -9.97
N ASP A 289 12.28 2.20 -10.47
CA ASP A 289 11.08 2.66 -9.76
C ASP A 289 10.31 1.52 -9.09
N ALA A 290 10.81 0.28 -9.15
CA ALA A 290 10.14 -0.87 -8.55
C ALA A 290 10.01 -0.70 -7.03
N VAL A 291 8.82 -1.04 -6.54
CA VAL A 291 8.49 -1.08 -5.12
C VAL A 291 8.02 -2.48 -4.74
N ALA A 292 8.38 -2.94 -3.56
CA ALA A 292 7.96 -4.25 -3.09
C ALA A 292 7.49 -4.22 -1.64
N TYR A 293 6.64 -5.17 -1.33
CA TYR A 293 6.23 -5.48 0.02
C TYR A 293 5.96 -7.00 0.15
N THR A 294 5.84 -7.46 1.38
CA THR A 294 5.48 -8.85 1.68
C THR A 294 4.23 -8.90 2.53
N TYR A 295 3.49 -9.98 2.41
CA TYR A 295 2.36 -10.28 3.28
C TYR A 295 2.28 -11.78 3.50
N GLN A 296 1.64 -12.15 4.61
CA GLN A 296 1.33 -13.54 4.93
C GLN A 296 -0.18 -13.70 5.09
N LEU A 297 -0.75 -14.67 4.41
CA LEU A 297 -2.18 -14.95 4.42
C LEU A 297 -2.43 -16.44 4.18
N GLU A 298 -3.23 -17.09 5.04
CA GLU A 298 -3.64 -18.51 4.91
C GLU A 298 -2.47 -19.50 4.71
N GLY A 299 -1.32 -19.25 5.31
CA GLY A 299 -0.13 -20.10 5.18
C GLY A 299 0.73 -19.83 3.96
N HIS A 300 0.32 -18.90 3.11
CA HIS A 300 1.13 -18.39 2.01
C HIS A 300 1.86 -17.13 2.44
N GLU A 301 3.14 -17.06 2.16
CA GLU A 301 3.94 -15.86 2.33
C GLU A 301 4.42 -15.39 0.96
N CYS A 302 4.01 -14.18 0.61
CA CYS A 302 4.17 -13.65 -0.72
C CYS A 302 5.05 -12.40 -0.75
N TYR A 303 5.96 -12.35 -1.71
CA TYR A 303 6.70 -11.17 -2.10
C TYR A 303 6.02 -10.54 -3.33
N VAL A 304 5.50 -9.35 -3.16
CA VAL A 304 4.84 -8.56 -4.21
C VAL A 304 5.79 -7.51 -4.70
N ILE A 305 6.09 -7.49 -5.98
CA ILE A 305 6.92 -6.47 -6.60
C ILE A 305 6.17 -5.81 -7.75
N THR A 306 6.05 -4.51 -7.68
CA THR A 306 5.35 -3.68 -8.65
C THR A 306 6.35 -2.80 -9.39
N PHE A 307 6.20 -2.74 -10.70
CA PHE A 307 6.99 -1.91 -11.61
C PHE A 307 6.09 -0.81 -12.17
N PRO A 308 6.09 0.39 -11.58
CA PRO A 308 5.19 1.47 -12.00
C PRO A 308 5.33 1.87 -13.48
N SER A 309 6.55 2.02 -13.97
CA SER A 309 6.81 2.38 -15.38
C SER A 309 6.42 1.30 -16.39
N LEU A 310 6.30 0.04 -15.95
CA LEU A 310 5.90 -1.09 -16.80
C LEU A 310 4.43 -1.43 -16.66
N ASP A 311 3.73 -0.78 -15.75
CA ASP A 311 2.35 -1.08 -15.39
C ASP A 311 2.13 -2.57 -15.07
N LEU A 312 3.03 -3.15 -14.26
CA LEU A 312 3.13 -4.59 -14.03
C LEU A 312 3.38 -4.90 -12.56
N THR A 313 2.71 -5.93 -12.03
CA THR A 313 2.96 -6.50 -10.71
C THR A 313 3.20 -8.00 -10.81
N TRP A 314 4.31 -8.46 -10.22
CA TRP A 314 4.64 -9.86 -10.04
C TRP A 314 4.54 -10.24 -8.56
N VAL A 315 4.09 -11.46 -8.32
CA VAL A 315 3.99 -12.03 -6.97
C VAL A 315 4.71 -13.36 -6.94
N TYR A 316 5.59 -13.52 -5.97
CA TYR A 316 6.26 -14.78 -5.66
C TYR A 316 5.71 -15.35 -4.37
N ASP A 317 5.21 -16.55 -4.40
CA ASP A 317 4.78 -17.30 -3.23
C ASP A 317 5.90 -18.26 -2.80
N ILE A 318 6.51 -18.00 -1.65
CA ILE A 318 7.60 -18.82 -1.14
C ILE A 318 7.14 -20.24 -0.79
N SER A 319 5.87 -20.41 -0.39
CA SER A 319 5.31 -21.70 0.00
C SER A 319 5.20 -22.68 -1.17
N THR A 320 4.95 -22.16 -2.38
CA THR A 320 4.81 -22.97 -3.60
C THR A 320 6.02 -22.85 -4.54
N GLY A 321 6.84 -21.83 -4.37
CA GLY A 321 7.95 -21.50 -5.29
C GLY A 321 7.47 -20.98 -6.64
N LEU A 322 6.24 -20.54 -6.77
CA LEU A 322 5.64 -20.13 -8.03
C LEU A 322 5.50 -18.62 -8.15
N TRP A 323 5.64 -18.14 -9.40
CA TRP A 323 5.40 -16.76 -9.79
C TRP A 323 4.05 -16.63 -10.47
N HIS A 324 3.33 -15.55 -10.16
CA HIS A 324 2.10 -15.18 -10.84
C HIS A 324 1.99 -13.67 -10.97
N LYS A 325 1.15 -13.20 -11.90
CA LYS A 325 0.87 -11.78 -12.09
C LYS A 325 -0.36 -11.38 -11.30
N TRP A 326 -0.27 -10.26 -10.63
CA TRP A 326 -1.42 -9.56 -10.10
C TRP A 326 -1.68 -8.33 -10.95
N LEU A 327 -2.88 -8.28 -11.51
CA LEU A 327 -3.26 -7.23 -12.45
C LEU A 327 -4.67 -6.74 -12.10
N TRP A 328 -4.89 -5.48 -12.33
CA TRP A 328 -6.21 -4.88 -12.33
C TRP A 328 -6.66 -4.66 -13.77
N VAL A 329 -7.96 -4.74 -14.04
CA VAL A 329 -8.55 -4.58 -15.38
C VAL A 329 -9.45 -3.36 -15.35
N ASP A 330 -9.24 -2.43 -16.26
CA ASP A 330 -10.07 -1.24 -16.40
C ASP A 330 -11.38 -1.54 -17.18
N ASN A 331 -12.27 -0.55 -17.24
CA ASN A 331 -13.55 -0.66 -17.96
C ASN A 331 -13.39 -0.81 -19.49
N GLN A 332 -12.18 -0.68 -20.02
CA GLN A 332 -11.82 -0.84 -21.43
C GLN A 332 -11.12 -2.18 -21.70
N ASN A 333 -11.07 -3.08 -20.72
CA ASN A 333 -10.35 -4.35 -20.73
C ASN A 333 -8.82 -4.24 -20.85
N ASN A 334 -8.22 -3.12 -20.48
CA ASN A 334 -6.77 -3.02 -20.38
C ASN A 334 -6.29 -3.55 -19.03
N TYR A 335 -5.16 -4.24 -19.06
CA TYR A 335 -4.50 -4.71 -17.85
C TYR A 335 -3.57 -3.65 -17.31
N HIS A 336 -3.64 -3.41 -16.01
CA HIS A 336 -2.80 -2.51 -15.26
C HIS A 336 -2.13 -3.24 -14.09
N ARG A 337 -1.09 -2.64 -13.53
CA ARG A 337 -0.49 -3.11 -12.28
C ARG A 337 -1.53 -3.19 -11.16
N HIS A 338 -1.35 -4.11 -10.24
CA HIS A 338 -2.25 -4.24 -9.09
C HIS A 338 -2.39 -2.91 -8.33
N ARG A 339 -3.55 -2.66 -7.75
CA ARG A 339 -3.85 -1.39 -7.04
C ARG A 339 -2.97 -1.16 -5.82
N SER A 340 -2.52 -2.22 -5.16
CA SER A 340 -1.68 -2.11 -3.97
C SER A 340 -0.28 -1.59 -4.27
N ASN A 341 0.16 -0.60 -3.50
CA ASN A 341 1.50 -0.02 -3.62
C ASN A 341 2.36 -0.25 -2.37
N CYS A 342 1.73 -0.45 -1.23
CA CYS A 342 2.38 -0.74 0.05
C CYS A 342 1.45 -1.60 0.90
N ALA A 343 2.02 -2.27 1.90
CA ALA A 343 1.26 -3.07 2.84
C ALA A 343 1.70 -2.84 4.28
N ALA A 344 0.78 -3.03 5.21
CA ALA A 344 1.06 -3.05 6.63
C ALA A 344 0.15 -4.09 7.32
N LEU A 345 0.72 -4.80 8.28
CA LEU A 345 -0.06 -5.69 9.15
C LEU A 345 -0.59 -4.88 10.34
N PHE A 346 -1.90 -4.84 10.49
CA PHE A 346 -2.55 -4.16 11.60
C PHE A 346 -3.63 -5.05 12.23
N GLN A 347 -3.48 -5.37 13.50
CA GLN A 347 -4.40 -6.24 14.26
C GLN A 347 -4.75 -7.57 13.56
N GLY A 348 -3.75 -8.23 12.96
CA GLY A 348 -3.92 -9.48 12.23
C GLY A 348 -4.54 -9.34 10.84
N VAL A 349 -4.76 -8.13 10.37
CA VAL A 349 -5.31 -7.83 9.04
C VAL A 349 -4.23 -7.20 8.18
N VAL A 350 -4.07 -7.68 6.96
CA VAL A 350 -3.17 -7.07 5.97
C VAL A 350 -3.90 -5.92 5.28
N LEU A 351 -3.41 -4.72 5.51
CA LEU A 351 -3.89 -3.49 4.87
C LEU A 351 -2.97 -3.12 3.72
N VAL A 352 -3.53 -2.68 2.61
CA VAL A 352 -2.80 -2.21 1.43
C VAL A 352 -3.27 -0.83 1.01
N GLY A 353 -2.33 0.02 0.60
CA GLY A 353 -2.63 1.36 0.07
C GLY A 353 -2.74 1.35 -1.44
N ASP A 354 -3.73 2.06 -1.97
CA ASP A 354 -3.94 2.23 -3.41
C ASP A 354 -3.02 3.32 -3.98
N TRP A 355 -2.45 3.06 -5.16
CA TRP A 355 -1.61 4.05 -5.84
C TRP A 355 -2.41 5.12 -6.62
N GLN A 356 -3.69 4.85 -6.94
CA GLN A 356 -4.52 5.75 -7.74
C GLN A 356 -5.27 6.79 -6.91
N ASN A 357 -5.84 6.40 -5.75
CA ASN A 357 -6.87 7.19 -5.09
C ASN A 357 -6.64 7.41 -3.59
N GLY A 358 -5.55 6.91 -3.01
CA GLY A 358 -5.24 7.05 -1.59
C GLY A 358 -6.17 6.28 -0.64
N GLN A 359 -6.95 5.35 -1.15
CA GLN A 359 -7.76 4.44 -0.33
C GLN A 359 -6.90 3.36 0.31
N ILE A 360 -7.35 2.83 1.42
CA ILE A 360 -6.73 1.69 2.09
C ILE A 360 -7.72 0.53 2.05
N TYR A 361 -7.25 -0.61 1.56
CA TYR A 361 -8.03 -1.83 1.46
C TYR A 361 -7.51 -2.89 2.41
N LYS A 362 -8.39 -3.81 2.79
CA LYS A 362 -8.05 -5.05 3.45
C LYS A 362 -7.88 -6.14 2.39
N LEU A 363 -6.78 -6.89 2.44
CA LEU A 363 -6.67 -8.14 1.70
C LEU A 363 -7.50 -9.21 2.40
N ASP A 364 -8.51 -9.72 1.70
CA ASP A 364 -9.44 -10.72 2.25
C ASP A 364 -9.65 -11.83 1.21
N PRO A 365 -9.29 -13.10 1.53
CA PRO A 365 -9.46 -14.22 0.59
C PRO A 365 -10.92 -14.53 0.28
N ASN A 366 -11.86 -14.06 1.10
CA ASN A 366 -13.30 -14.23 0.91
C ASN A 366 -13.94 -13.09 0.11
N ASN A 367 -13.15 -12.09 -0.31
CA ASN A 367 -13.62 -11.04 -1.20
C ASN A 367 -13.16 -11.34 -2.64
N TYR A 368 -14.09 -11.51 -3.54
CA TYR A 368 -13.85 -11.92 -4.92
C TYR A 368 -13.97 -10.78 -5.93
N THR A 369 -13.99 -9.54 -5.44
CA THR A 369 -13.96 -8.32 -6.26
C THR A 369 -12.81 -7.41 -5.81
N ASP A 370 -12.27 -6.63 -6.73
CA ASP A 370 -11.25 -5.63 -6.47
C ASP A 370 -11.91 -4.24 -6.35
N ASN A 371 -12.25 -3.84 -5.12
CA ASN A 371 -13.01 -2.60 -4.86
C ASN A 371 -14.33 -2.51 -5.64
N GLY A 372 -15.02 -3.65 -5.82
CA GLY A 372 -16.24 -3.76 -6.61
C GLY A 372 -16.01 -4.09 -8.09
N ASP A 373 -14.79 -3.95 -8.59
CA ASP A 373 -14.44 -4.33 -9.96
C ASP A 373 -14.22 -5.84 -10.08
N GLU A 374 -14.36 -6.35 -11.28
CA GLU A 374 -14.19 -7.76 -11.61
C GLU A 374 -12.73 -8.20 -11.48
N ILE A 375 -12.49 -9.33 -10.80
CA ILE A 375 -11.19 -9.99 -10.78
C ILE A 375 -11.14 -11.04 -11.88
N ARG A 376 -10.35 -10.80 -12.92
CA ARG A 376 -10.15 -11.75 -14.01
C ARG A 376 -9.08 -12.77 -13.63
N ARG A 377 -9.52 -13.98 -13.32
CA ARG A 377 -8.66 -15.13 -12.99
C ARG A 377 -8.35 -15.91 -14.23
N LEU A 378 -7.12 -15.83 -14.70
CA LEU A 378 -6.68 -16.45 -15.94
C LEU A 378 -5.63 -17.52 -15.67
N ARG A 379 -5.85 -18.72 -16.19
CA ARG A 379 -4.87 -19.80 -16.17
C ARG A 379 -4.59 -20.30 -17.58
N ARG A 380 -3.32 -20.35 -17.94
CA ARG A 380 -2.87 -20.81 -19.25
C ARG A 380 -2.02 -22.06 -19.05
N CYS A 381 -2.26 -23.12 -19.84
CA CYS A 381 -1.41 -24.30 -19.81
C CYS A 381 -0.13 -24.06 -20.61
N PRO A 382 0.94 -24.86 -20.39
CA PRO A 382 2.08 -24.93 -21.29
C PRO A 382 1.68 -25.38 -22.70
N HIS A 383 2.62 -25.28 -23.63
CA HIS A 383 2.46 -25.83 -24.97
C HIS A 383 2.23 -27.34 -24.90
N LEU A 384 1.16 -27.78 -25.53
CA LEU A 384 0.84 -29.20 -25.70
C LEU A 384 1.32 -29.63 -27.09
N VAL A 385 2.48 -30.24 -27.12
CA VAL A 385 3.15 -30.68 -28.36
C VAL A 385 3.63 -32.10 -28.15
N THR A 386 3.39 -32.98 -29.12
CA THR A 386 3.94 -34.33 -29.17
C THR A 386 4.66 -34.52 -30.51
N ASP A 387 5.97 -34.41 -30.52
CA ASP A 387 6.84 -34.59 -31.68
C ASP A 387 6.39 -33.84 -32.95
N LEU A 388 5.72 -32.68 -32.76
CA LEU A 388 5.10 -31.87 -33.82
C LEU A 388 4.09 -32.64 -34.70
N GLN A 389 3.60 -33.79 -34.23
CA GLN A 389 2.55 -34.53 -34.90
C GLN A 389 1.18 -33.88 -34.73
N ARG A 390 0.27 -34.18 -35.67
CA ARG A 390 -1.13 -33.72 -35.55
C ARG A 390 -1.80 -34.45 -34.41
N GLN A 391 -2.45 -33.70 -33.54
CA GLN A 391 -3.27 -34.23 -32.45
C GLN A 391 -4.69 -33.75 -32.57
N TYR A 392 -5.65 -34.66 -32.39
CA TYR A 392 -7.05 -34.33 -32.20
C TYR A 392 -7.35 -34.19 -30.73
N PHE A 393 -7.90 -33.05 -30.33
CA PHE A 393 -8.28 -32.77 -28.97
C PHE A 393 -9.75 -33.08 -28.78
N ASP A 394 -10.05 -34.29 -28.30
CA ASP A 394 -11.40 -34.83 -28.22
C ASP A 394 -12.21 -34.22 -27.09
N GLU A 395 -11.60 -34.12 -25.92
CA GLU A 395 -12.24 -33.66 -24.69
C GLU A 395 -11.23 -33.00 -23.76
N PHE A 396 -11.59 -31.85 -23.23
CA PHE A 396 -10.88 -31.18 -22.15
C PHE A 396 -11.85 -31.01 -20.98
N GLN A 397 -11.49 -31.58 -19.83
CA GLN A 397 -12.29 -31.55 -18.62
C GLN A 397 -11.52 -30.81 -17.53
N ILE A 398 -12.17 -29.88 -16.85
CA ILE A 398 -11.66 -29.24 -15.65
C ILE A 398 -12.61 -29.52 -14.51
N GLN A 399 -12.04 -29.94 -13.40
CA GLN A 399 -12.76 -30.03 -12.14
C GLN A 399 -12.44 -28.81 -11.30
N PHE A 400 -13.42 -27.93 -11.18
CA PHE A 400 -13.43 -26.87 -10.17
C PHE A 400 -14.04 -27.38 -8.88
N GLN A 401 -13.80 -26.69 -7.79
CA GLN A 401 -14.57 -26.90 -6.58
C GLN A 401 -16.03 -26.55 -6.89
N PRO A 402 -16.97 -27.51 -6.81
CA PRO A 402 -18.36 -27.27 -7.19
C PRO A 402 -19.16 -26.61 -6.10
N GLY A 403 -20.29 -26.00 -6.46
CA GLY A 403 -21.21 -25.41 -5.51
C GLY A 403 -20.77 -24.08 -4.92
N VAL A 404 -19.95 -23.34 -5.65
CA VAL A 404 -19.32 -22.07 -5.21
C VAL A 404 -20.10 -20.82 -5.61
N GLY A 405 -21.25 -20.93 -6.24
CA GLY A 405 -22.11 -19.80 -6.60
C GLY A 405 -22.52 -19.00 -5.34
N LEU A 406 -22.95 -17.76 -5.55
CA LEU A 406 -23.46 -16.92 -4.47
C LEU A 406 -24.73 -17.55 -3.86
N GLU A 407 -24.80 -17.59 -2.53
CA GLU A 407 -26.01 -18.06 -1.83
C GLU A 407 -27.11 -17.01 -1.86
N GLY A 408 -28.34 -17.46 -2.10
CA GLY A 408 -29.52 -16.64 -2.33
C GLY A 408 -30.13 -15.99 -1.08
N ILE A 409 -29.33 -15.62 -0.07
CA ILE A 409 -29.83 -14.97 1.17
C ILE A 409 -29.52 -13.47 1.08
N THR A 410 -29.91 -12.83 0.01
CA THR A 410 -29.87 -11.38 -0.11
C THR A 410 -31.29 -10.84 -0.26
N ASN A 411 -31.54 -9.63 0.18
CA ASN A 411 -32.80 -8.94 -0.05
C ASN A 411 -32.57 -7.79 -1.05
N PRO A 412 -33.00 -7.89 -2.29
CA PRO A 412 -33.84 -8.95 -2.88
C PRO A 412 -33.09 -10.28 -3.11
N PRO A 413 -33.81 -11.41 -3.18
CA PRO A 413 -33.22 -12.71 -3.44
C PRO A 413 -32.50 -12.73 -4.80
N LEU A 414 -31.36 -13.44 -4.87
CA LEU A 414 -30.61 -13.61 -6.11
C LEU A 414 -31.46 -14.38 -7.14
N ASN A 415 -31.44 -13.92 -8.38
CA ASN A 415 -32.01 -14.64 -9.51
C ASN A 415 -30.88 -15.23 -10.38
N ALA A 416 -31.22 -16.02 -11.39
CA ALA A 416 -30.24 -16.67 -12.26
C ALA A 416 -29.41 -15.69 -13.10
N GLU A 417 -29.82 -14.43 -13.20
CA GLU A 417 -29.13 -13.35 -13.92
C GLU A 417 -28.16 -12.58 -13.04
N THR A 418 -28.20 -12.79 -11.71
CA THR A 418 -27.28 -12.15 -10.79
C THR A 418 -25.87 -12.70 -11.02
N VAL A 419 -24.91 -11.83 -11.27
CA VAL A 419 -23.48 -12.19 -11.47
C VAL A 419 -22.99 -13.02 -10.29
N GLY A 420 -22.42 -14.21 -10.59
CA GLY A 420 -21.97 -15.17 -9.58
C GLY A 420 -23.03 -16.13 -9.04
N ALA A 421 -24.32 -15.98 -9.37
CA ALA A 421 -25.34 -16.96 -9.01
C ALA A 421 -25.18 -18.29 -9.75
N ASN A 422 -24.81 -18.22 -11.03
CA ASN A 422 -24.48 -19.39 -11.86
C ASN A 422 -23.09 -19.17 -12.47
N PRO A 423 -22.00 -19.39 -11.72
CA PRO A 423 -20.66 -19.05 -12.16
C PRO A 423 -20.21 -19.87 -13.35
N GLN A 424 -19.49 -19.22 -14.27
CA GLN A 424 -19.07 -19.82 -15.52
C GLN A 424 -17.55 -19.74 -15.71
N ALA A 425 -17.01 -20.72 -16.43
CA ALA A 425 -15.64 -20.71 -16.92
C ALA A 425 -15.62 -20.58 -18.44
N MET A 426 -14.72 -19.75 -18.94
CA MET A 426 -14.49 -19.50 -20.35
C MET A 426 -13.23 -20.23 -20.79
N LEU A 427 -13.34 -21.11 -21.77
CA LEU A 427 -12.21 -21.77 -22.43
C LEU A 427 -11.95 -21.12 -23.77
N ARG A 428 -10.71 -20.82 -24.06
CA ARG A 428 -10.21 -20.53 -25.41
C ARG A 428 -8.85 -21.18 -25.63
N TRP A 429 -8.43 -21.30 -26.87
CA TRP A 429 -7.15 -21.91 -27.20
C TRP A 429 -6.43 -21.20 -28.34
N SER A 430 -5.14 -21.37 -28.36
CA SER A 430 -4.25 -20.92 -29.41
C SER A 430 -3.59 -22.12 -30.08
N ASN A 431 -3.38 -22.02 -31.40
CA ASN A 431 -2.63 -23.00 -32.20
C ASN A 431 -1.35 -22.41 -32.82
N ASP A 432 -1.01 -21.19 -32.46
CA ASP A 432 0.10 -20.38 -33.00
C ASP A 432 1.03 -19.85 -31.90
N GLY A 433 1.19 -20.63 -30.84
CA GLY A 433 2.08 -20.28 -29.73
C GLY A 433 1.56 -19.13 -28.84
N GLY A 434 0.25 -18.84 -28.86
CA GLY A 434 -0.35 -17.79 -28.03
C GLY A 434 -0.49 -16.44 -28.73
N SER A 435 -0.25 -16.37 -30.05
CA SER A 435 -0.39 -15.14 -30.83
C SER A 435 -1.85 -14.77 -31.08
N THR A 436 -2.66 -15.77 -31.42
CA THR A 436 -4.12 -15.60 -31.58
C THR A 436 -4.88 -16.65 -30.80
N TYR A 437 -6.09 -16.31 -30.37
CA TYR A 437 -6.97 -17.21 -29.60
C TYR A 437 -8.30 -17.40 -30.30
N SER A 438 -8.89 -18.61 -30.11
CA SER A 438 -10.26 -18.92 -30.55
C SER A 438 -11.29 -18.05 -29.85
N ASN A 439 -12.54 -18.11 -30.30
CA ASN A 439 -13.67 -17.61 -29.53
C ASN A 439 -13.76 -18.32 -28.17
N GLU A 440 -14.41 -17.70 -27.22
CA GLU A 440 -14.65 -18.24 -25.89
C GLU A 440 -15.74 -19.31 -25.92
N HIS A 441 -15.50 -20.39 -25.22
CA HIS A 441 -16.46 -21.48 -25.01
C HIS A 441 -16.82 -21.53 -23.54
N TRP A 442 -18.03 -21.13 -23.21
CA TRP A 442 -18.53 -21.00 -21.86
C TRP A 442 -19.09 -22.33 -21.32
N SER A 443 -18.89 -22.59 -20.05
CA SER A 443 -19.45 -23.75 -19.34
C SER A 443 -19.63 -23.45 -17.86
N ASP A 444 -20.71 -23.97 -17.27
CA ASP A 444 -21.08 -23.73 -15.88
C ASP A 444 -20.10 -24.41 -14.92
N ILE A 445 -19.60 -23.69 -13.93
CA ILE A 445 -18.81 -24.24 -12.82
C ILE A 445 -19.73 -25.01 -11.86
N GLY A 446 -20.95 -24.55 -11.67
CA GLY A 446 -21.96 -25.13 -10.81
C GLY A 446 -22.37 -24.17 -9.69
N GLN A 447 -23.63 -23.79 -9.70
CA GLN A 447 -24.26 -22.98 -8.64
C GLN A 447 -24.35 -23.76 -7.32
N VAL A 448 -24.63 -23.07 -6.23
CA VAL A 448 -24.91 -23.69 -4.94
C VAL A 448 -25.96 -24.80 -5.06
N GLY A 449 -25.71 -25.97 -4.48
CA GLY A 449 -26.53 -27.17 -4.60
C GLY A 449 -26.15 -28.11 -5.75
N LYS A 450 -25.37 -27.69 -6.74
CA LYS A 450 -24.88 -28.53 -7.84
C LYS A 450 -23.45 -29.06 -7.57
N TYR A 451 -23.30 -29.93 -6.58
CA TYR A 451 -22.00 -30.45 -6.14
C TYR A 451 -21.38 -31.53 -7.06
N LYS A 452 -22.09 -32.03 -8.06
CA LYS A 452 -21.59 -33.04 -8.99
C LYS A 452 -21.28 -32.47 -10.37
N ASN A 453 -21.21 -31.15 -10.49
CA ASN A 453 -20.92 -30.50 -11.75
C ASN A 453 -19.48 -30.76 -12.21
N ARG A 454 -19.28 -30.98 -13.50
CA ARG A 454 -18.01 -31.15 -14.18
C ARG A 454 -18.00 -30.33 -15.45
N ILE A 455 -16.98 -29.54 -15.63
CA ILE A 455 -16.84 -28.75 -16.86
C ILE A 455 -16.16 -29.62 -17.91
N ILE A 456 -16.82 -29.82 -19.04
CA ILE A 456 -16.32 -30.64 -20.14
C ILE A 456 -16.56 -29.91 -21.46
N TRP A 457 -15.48 -29.67 -22.19
CA TRP A 457 -15.52 -29.18 -23.56
C TRP A 457 -15.11 -30.32 -24.50
N ARG A 458 -15.84 -30.49 -25.59
CA ARG A 458 -15.62 -31.58 -26.55
C ARG A 458 -15.42 -31.02 -27.95
N ARG A 459 -14.80 -31.86 -28.83
CA ARG A 459 -14.60 -31.53 -30.25
C ARG A 459 -13.80 -30.24 -30.43
N LEU A 460 -12.63 -30.18 -29.77
CA LEU A 460 -11.81 -29.00 -29.73
C LEU A 460 -10.87 -28.86 -30.96
N GLY A 461 -11.11 -29.74 -31.99
CA GLY A 461 -10.37 -29.68 -33.24
C GLY A 461 -8.95 -30.25 -33.14
N MET A 462 -8.16 -29.93 -34.14
CA MET A 462 -6.81 -30.48 -34.33
C MET A 462 -5.76 -29.38 -34.29
N ALA A 463 -4.57 -29.69 -33.75
CA ALA A 463 -3.41 -28.83 -33.82
C ALA A 463 -2.12 -29.64 -33.70
N ARG A 464 -0.97 -29.05 -34.07
CA ARG A 464 0.38 -29.59 -33.78
C ARG A 464 0.94 -29.04 -32.48
N ASP A 465 0.55 -27.81 -32.15
CA ASP A 465 0.86 -27.12 -30.91
C ASP A 465 -0.43 -26.46 -30.42
N ARG A 466 -0.74 -26.66 -29.14
CA ARG A 466 -1.94 -26.09 -28.52
C ARG A 466 -1.66 -25.54 -27.14
N ILE A 467 -2.18 -24.34 -26.91
CA ILE A 467 -2.23 -23.71 -25.59
C ILE A 467 -3.70 -23.51 -25.24
N PHE A 468 -4.14 -24.09 -24.14
CA PHE A 468 -5.46 -23.80 -23.56
C PHE A 468 -5.35 -22.66 -22.55
N GLU A 469 -6.35 -21.78 -22.56
CA GLU A 469 -6.51 -20.72 -21.60
C GLU A 469 -7.92 -20.77 -21.00
N VAL A 470 -7.98 -20.76 -19.67
CA VAL A 470 -9.23 -20.76 -18.91
C VAL A 470 -9.33 -19.48 -18.12
N VAL A 471 -10.49 -18.84 -18.18
CA VAL A 471 -10.77 -17.58 -17.48
C VAL A 471 -12.03 -17.73 -16.65
N VAL A 472 -12.03 -17.19 -15.45
CA VAL A 472 -13.20 -17.02 -14.57
C VAL A 472 -13.24 -15.58 -14.10
N THR A 473 -14.36 -14.93 -14.30
CA THR A 473 -14.59 -13.53 -13.93
C THR A 473 -15.64 -13.36 -12.84
N ASP A 474 -16.54 -14.33 -12.70
CA ASP A 474 -17.57 -14.29 -11.68
C ASP A 474 -17.00 -14.10 -10.25
N PRO A 475 -17.62 -13.28 -9.40
CA PRO A 475 -17.13 -12.98 -8.04
C PRO A 475 -17.42 -14.13 -7.07
N VAL A 476 -16.83 -15.29 -7.34
CA VAL A 476 -16.97 -16.51 -6.55
C VAL A 476 -15.61 -17.14 -6.29
N PHE A 477 -15.54 -18.04 -5.33
CA PHE A 477 -14.35 -18.86 -5.11
C PHE A 477 -14.09 -19.77 -6.31
N ALA A 478 -12.95 -19.64 -6.97
CA ALA A 478 -12.61 -20.40 -8.19
C ALA A 478 -11.32 -21.21 -7.96
N CYS A 479 -11.46 -22.41 -7.45
CA CYS A 479 -10.37 -23.35 -7.24
C CYS A 479 -10.39 -24.46 -8.28
N ILE A 480 -9.32 -24.60 -9.07
CA ILE A 480 -9.12 -25.73 -9.99
C ILE A 480 -8.50 -26.88 -9.21
N ILE A 481 -9.21 -28.00 -9.12
CA ILE A 481 -8.76 -29.22 -8.44
C ILE A 481 -7.90 -30.08 -9.39
N SER A 482 -8.41 -30.28 -10.63
CA SER A 482 -7.69 -31.07 -11.64
C SER A 482 -8.09 -30.64 -13.05
N ALA A 483 -7.23 -30.95 -14.01
CA ALA A 483 -7.52 -30.81 -15.44
C ALA A 483 -7.11 -32.10 -16.17
N ASN A 484 -8.00 -32.61 -17.02
CA ASN A 484 -7.78 -33.83 -17.77
C ASN A 484 -8.02 -33.55 -19.26
N LEU A 485 -7.08 -34.01 -20.07
CA LEU A 485 -7.16 -33.88 -21.51
C LEU A 485 -7.23 -35.28 -22.15
N LYS A 486 -8.21 -35.47 -23.06
CA LYS A 486 -8.24 -36.61 -23.94
C LYS A 486 -7.88 -36.15 -25.35
N ALA A 487 -6.75 -36.67 -25.83
CA ALA A 487 -6.27 -36.39 -27.17
C ALA A 487 -5.95 -37.72 -27.87
N SER A 488 -6.10 -37.72 -29.18
CA SER A 488 -5.73 -38.85 -30.05
C SER A 488 -4.78 -38.37 -31.14
N GLU A 489 -3.84 -39.26 -31.52
CA GLU A 489 -2.90 -38.98 -32.59
C GLU A 489 -3.63 -38.97 -33.93
N GLY A 490 -3.27 -38.03 -34.78
CA GLY A 490 -3.77 -37.98 -36.17
C GLY A 490 -2.72 -38.55 -37.13
N ASP A 491 -3.19 -39.18 -38.19
CA ASP A 491 -2.35 -39.54 -39.30
C ASP A 491 -1.71 -38.29 -39.92
N ASN A 492 -0.43 -38.36 -40.18
CA ASN A 492 0.36 -37.25 -40.76
C ASN A 492 0.04 -37.00 -42.24
#